data_f9952ed89109db72f4f334d848cd2a2e
#
_entry.id   f9952ed89109db72f4f334d848cd2a2e
#
_cell.length_a   1.000
_cell.length_b   1.000
_cell.length_c   1.000
_cell.angle_alpha   90.00
_cell.angle_beta   90.00
_cell.angle_gamma   90.00
#
_symmetry.space_group_name_H-M   'P 1'
#
loop_
_entity.id
_entity.type
_entity.pdbx_description
1 polymer ?
#
loop_
_entity_poly.entity_id
_entity_poly.type
_entity_poly.pdbx_seq_one_letter_code
_entity_poly.pdbx_strand_id
1 'polypeptide(L)'
;MISLPSLLEILPEAKELRVEDIPVTSVTDHSGRVQEGSVFVAVCGASADGHDYLDQIVDKKPAAIIAQRKGPAGYTGLWIQVPDTRLILGRLAARFAGDPSDSMVVVGGTGTNGKTTVTHFIHALFEKSMIKTGMIGTIKINDGSGLKGATHTTPGAIEMQSILKTMKENRCKAVTMEASSHGLEQGRCRGINFDVGVFLNLTQDHLDYHKTMAVYFAAKRILFEQMVENGSDGVAVINIDNLAGEKLAADFSDRLKIITFGFSVGADFRASEVRPSVRGQVFALEARGKSFLVRLPVVGRFNVLNALAAIASVSSTGVPLRNLVKAVGEIRQTPGRMEFVGGDRVSVFVDYAHTPDALEKACETLSDLHPNRLITIFGCGGDRDRSKRPLMAEAASRHSQFCIVTSDNPRNEDPQTIIDE
;
A
#
# COMPACT_ATOMS: atom_id res chain seq x y z
N MET A 1 -7.81 19.46 -22.38
CA MET A 1 -7.95 20.11 -21.06
C MET A 1 -9.39 19.90 -20.61
N ILE A 2 -9.62 19.60 -19.34
CA ILE A 2 -10.98 19.45 -18.78
C ILE A 2 -11.54 20.85 -18.47
N SER A 3 -12.84 21.06 -18.69
CA SER A 3 -13.50 22.30 -18.29
C SER A 3 -13.89 22.28 -16.81
N LEU A 4 -14.00 23.44 -16.19
CA LEU A 4 -14.35 23.57 -14.78
C LEU A 4 -15.70 22.91 -14.43
N PRO A 5 -16.80 23.09 -15.21
CA PRO A 5 -18.04 22.37 -14.96
C PRO A 5 -17.86 20.84 -14.97
N SER A 6 -17.15 20.30 -15.98
CA SER A 6 -16.90 18.87 -16.08
C SER A 6 -16.06 18.32 -14.91
N LEU A 7 -15.10 19.10 -14.41
CA LEU A 7 -14.31 18.71 -13.24
C LEU A 7 -15.16 18.68 -11.96
N LEU A 8 -16.05 19.67 -11.80
CA LEU A 8 -16.86 19.85 -10.59
C LEU A 8 -18.13 19.00 -10.57
N GLU A 9 -18.48 18.31 -11.66
CA GLU A 9 -19.67 17.44 -11.76
C GLU A 9 -19.72 16.37 -10.65
N ILE A 10 -18.56 15.95 -10.16
CA ILE A 10 -18.45 14.97 -9.06
C ILE A 10 -18.79 15.53 -7.68
N LEU A 11 -18.96 16.85 -7.55
CA LEU A 11 -19.26 17.53 -6.30
C LEU A 11 -20.76 17.87 -6.22
N PRO A 12 -21.52 17.21 -5.31
CA PRO A 12 -22.92 17.59 -5.06
C PRO A 12 -23.09 19.07 -4.72
N GLU A 13 -22.12 19.63 -3.99
CA GLU A 13 -22.11 21.03 -3.54
C GLU A 13 -21.96 22.04 -4.67
N ALA A 14 -21.50 21.60 -5.83
CA ALA A 14 -21.34 22.45 -7.02
C ALA A 14 -22.56 22.47 -7.94
N LYS A 15 -23.53 21.55 -7.79
CA LYS A 15 -24.65 21.35 -8.72
C LYS A 15 -25.55 22.58 -8.92
N GLU A 16 -25.72 23.37 -7.87
CA GLU A 16 -26.58 24.58 -7.89
C GLU A 16 -25.79 25.88 -8.15
N LEU A 17 -24.47 25.78 -8.28
CA LEU A 17 -23.61 26.92 -8.46
C LEU A 17 -23.53 27.29 -9.97
N ARG A 18 -23.48 28.59 -10.26
CA ARG A 18 -23.18 29.07 -11.60
C ARG A 18 -21.67 28.94 -11.83
N VAL A 19 -21.28 27.94 -12.61
CA VAL A 19 -19.90 27.65 -12.96
C VAL A 19 -19.60 28.11 -14.37
N GLU A 20 -18.57 28.92 -14.53
CA GLU A 20 -18.11 29.36 -15.86
C GLU A 20 -17.41 28.19 -16.60
N ASP A 21 -17.66 28.12 -17.91
CA ASP A 21 -17.04 27.11 -18.77
C ASP A 21 -15.62 27.53 -19.18
N ILE A 22 -14.70 27.42 -18.24
CA ILE A 22 -13.28 27.77 -18.43
C ILE A 22 -12.41 26.52 -18.30
N PRO A 23 -11.26 26.45 -18.98
CA PRO A 23 -10.33 25.33 -18.86
C PRO A 23 -9.63 25.35 -17.50
N VAL A 24 -9.52 24.18 -16.88
CA VAL A 24 -8.74 24.00 -15.65
C VAL A 24 -7.29 23.71 -16.01
N THR A 25 -6.37 24.50 -15.43
CA THR A 25 -4.93 24.37 -15.67
C THR A 25 -4.26 23.37 -14.75
N SER A 26 -4.73 23.27 -13.49
CA SER A 26 -4.23 22.32 -12.49
C SER A 26 -5.23 22.11 -11.35
N VAL A 27 -5.07 20.98 -10.64
CA VAL A 27 -5.65 20.75 -9.31
C VAL A 27 -4.50 20.70 -8.32
N THR A 28 -4.57 21.49 -7.25
CA THR A 28 -3.46 21.57 -6.27
C THR A 28 -3.96 21.81 -4.85
N ASP A 29 -3.26 21.23 -3.88
CA ASP A 29 -3.40 21.48 -2.44
C ASP A 29 -2.24 22.31 -1.88
N HIS A 30 -1.30 22.70 -2.73
CA HIS A 30 -0.13 23.48 -2.35
C HIS A 30 -0.28 24.95 -2.76
N SER A 31 -0.38 25.84 -1.77
CA SER A 31 -0.57 27.29 -1.99
C SER A 31 0.45 27.94 -2.92
N GLY A 32 1.71 27.49 -2.87
CA GLY A 32 2.80 27.97 -3.74
C GLY A 32 2.66 27.60 -5.22
N ARG A 33 1.82 26.57 -5.54
CA ARG A 33 1.58 26.09 -6.91
C ARG A 33 0.32 26.64 -7.55
N VAL A 34 -0.46 27.43 -6.81
CA VAL A 34 -1.67 28.06 -7.33
C VAL A 34 -1.31 29.13 -8.34
N GLN A 35 -1.94 29.08 -9.49
CA GLN A 35 -1.87 30.06 -10.59
C GLN A 35 -3.26 30.27 -11.21
N GLU A 36 -3.39 31.20 -12.12
CA GLU A 36 -4.65 31.45 -12.82
C GLU A 36 -5.19 30.17 -13.49
N GLY A 37 -6.49 29.90 -13.31
CA GLY A 37 -7.13 28.69 -13.82
C GLY A 37 -6.90 27.42 -12.98
N SER A 38 -6.16 27.48 -11.86
CA SER A 38 -6.03 26.36 -10.94
C SER A 38 -7.30 26.13 -10.12
N VAL A 39 -7.60 24.88 -9.79
CA VAL A 39 -8.53 24.53 -8.70
C VAL A 39 -7.70 24.23 -7.46
N PHE A 40 -7.86 25.09 -6.44
CA PHE A 40 -7.18 24.90 -5.15
C PHE A 40 -8.08 24.18 -4.16
N VAL A 41 -7.53 23.16 -3.48
CA VAL A 41 -8.23 22.42 -2.44
C VAL A 41 -7.51 22.63 -1.12
N ALA A 42 -8.14 23.33 -0.17
CA ALA A 42 -7.58 23.61 1.14
C ALA A 42 -7.65 22.38 2.03
N VAL A 43 -6.55 21.64 2.15
CA VAL A 43 -6.47 20.41 2.96
C VAL A 43 -5.81 20.71 4.29
N CYS A 44 -6.42 20.23 5.38
CA CYS A 44 -5.78 20.23 6.70
C CYS A 44 -4.72 19.10 6.75
N GLY A 45 -3.45 19.46 6.54
CA GLY A 45 -2.33 18.54 6.56
C GLY A 45 -1.84 18.23 7.98
N ALA A 46 -0.85 17.34 8.11
CA ALA A 46 -0.25 16.97 9.39
C ALA A 46 0.65 18.09 9.97
N SER A 47 1.27 18.89 9.11
CA SER A 47 2.21 19.96 9.49
C SER A 47 1.71 21.37 9.20
N ALA A 48 0.72 21.54 8.34
CA ALA A 48 0.16 22.82 7.96
C ALA A 48 -1.31 22.67 7.54
N ASP A 49 -2.14 23.68 7.82
CA ASP A 49 -3.51 23.73 7.34
C ASP A 49 -3.58 24.60 6.07
N GLY A 50 -4.02 24.00 4.95
CA GLY A 50 -4.20 24.72 3.69
C GLY A 50 -5.15 25.91 3.77
N HIS A 51 -6.05 25.90 4.76
CA HIS A 51 -6.96 26.99 5.04
C HIS A 51 -6.27 28.27 5.56
N ASP A 52 -5.09 28.17 6.13
CA ASP A 52 -4.35 29.33 6.64
C ASP A 52 -3.69 30.16 5.54
N TYR A 53 -3.68 29.65 4.32
CA TYR A 53 -3.11 30.30 3.14
C TYR A 53 -4.16 30.92 2.20
N LEU A 54 -5.45 30.86 2.55
CA LEU A 54 -6.55 31.26 1.67
C LEU A 54 -6.47 32.73 1.26
N ASP A 55 -6.10 33.64 2.18
CA ASP A 55 -5.94 35.08 1.87
C ASP A 55 -4.88 35.33 0.78
N GLN A 56 -3.82 34.54 0.76
CA GLN A 56 -2.78 34.64 -0.29
C GLN A 56 -3.20 34.04 -1.63
N ILE A 57 -4.20 33.15 -1.62
CA ILE A 57 -4.65 32.42 -2.79
C ILE A 57 -5.71 33.20 -3.56
N VAL A 58 -6.57 33.94 -2.88
CA VAL A 58 -7.62 34.74 -3.51
C VAL A 58 -7.08 35.75 -4.54
N ASP A 59 -5.88 36.29 -4.28
CA ASP A 59 -5.20 37.24 -5.18
C ASP A 59 -4.63 36.56 -6.44
N LYS A 60 -4.44 35.24 -6.44
CA LYS A 60 -3.90 34.49 -7.58
C LYS A 60 -4.94 34.11 -8.62
N LYS A 61 -6.20 34.51 -8.42
CA LYS A 61 -7.35 34.25 -9.33
C LYS A 61 -7.48 32.77 -9.74
N PRO A 62 -7.58 31.83 -8.78
CA PRO A 62 -7.84 30.44 -9.12
C PRO A 62 -9.21 30.31 -9.79
N ALA A 63 -9.41 29.27 -10.61
CA ALA A 63 -10.69 28.94 -11.20
C ALA A 63 -11.75 28.58 -10.15
N ALA A 64 -11.33 27.90 -9.09
CA ALA A 64 -12.17 27.63 -7.92
C ALA A 64 -11.31 27.42 -6.67
N ILE A 65 -11.89 27.72 -5.50
CA ILE A 65 -11.36 27.35 -4.20
C ILE A 65 -12.35 26.37 -3.53
N ILE A 66 -11.84 25.24 -3.08
CA ILE A 66 -12.62 24.21 -2.36
C ILE A 66 -12.07 24.14 -0.93
N ALA A 67 -12.91 24.36 0.05
CA ALA A 67 -12.52 24.47 1.45
C ALA A 67 -13.60 23.90 2.40
N GLN A 68 -13.23 23.59 3.63
CA GLN A 68 -14.18 23.19 4.68
C GLN A 68 -14.83 24.41 5.37
N ARG A 69 -14.26 25.60 5.15
CA ARG A 69 -14.72 26.87 5.74
C ARG A 69 -15.49 27.71 4.71
N LYS A 70 -16.35 28.59 5.17
CA LYS A 70 -17.01 29.58 4.30
C LYS A 70 -16.00 30.54 3.71
N GLY A 71 -16.29 30.99 2.48
CA GLY A 71 -15.47 32.00 1.82
C GLY A 71 -15.47 33.34 2.58
N PRO A 72 -14.39 34.15 2.39
CA PRO A 72 -14.32 35.46 2.97
C PRO A 72 -15.39 36.39 2.39
N ALA A 73 -15.88 37.32 3.20
CA ALA A 73 -16.86 38.32 2.76
C ALA A 73 -16.29 39.16 1.60
N GLY A 74 -17.09 39.31 0.53
CA GLY A 74 -16.66 40.08 -0.65
C GLY A 74 -15.80 39.32 -1.67
N TYR A 75 -15.48 38.04 -1.46
CA TYR A 75 -14.82 37.22 -2.48
C TYR A 75 -15.79 36.95 -3.64
N THR A 76 -15.42 37.32 -4.85
CA THR A 76 -16.24 37.21 -6.06
C THR A 76 -15.94 35.99 -6.94
N GLY A 77 -14.84 35.27 -6.63
CA GLY A 77 -14.48 34.02 -7.32
C GLY A 77 -15.33 32.84 -6.87
N LEU A 78 -15.21 31.72 -7.56
CA LEU A 78 -15.93 30.49 -7.22
C LEU A 78 -15.36 29.86 -5.93
N TRP A 79 -16.21 29.79 -4.92
CA TRP A 79 -15.91 29.15 -3.64
C TRP A 79 -16.89 28.00 -3.38
N ILE A 80 -16.36 26.81 -3.11
CA ILE A 80 -17.16 25.62 -2.83
C ILE A 80 -16.82 25.12 -1.43
N GLN A 81 -17.81 25.15 -0.55
CA GLN A 81 -17.65 24.60 0.79
C GLN A 81 -18.04 23.13 0.76
N VAL A 82 -17.13 22.26 1.27
CA VAL A 82 -17.32 20.80 1.37
C VAL A 82 -17.10 20.33 2.78
N PRO A 83 -17.69 19.20 3.20
CA PRO A 83 -17.51 18.65 4.55
C PRO A 83 -16.08 18.17 4.82
N ASP A 84 -15.43 17.57 3.81
CA ASP A 84 -14.08 17.01 3.92
C ASP A 84 -13.30 17.16 2.61
N THR A 85 -12.30 18.04 2.63
CA THR A 85 -11.45 18.33 1.48
C THR A 85 -10.48 17.21 1.12
N ARG A 86 -10.10 16.34 2.08
CA ARG A 86 -9.22 15.19 1.81
C ARG A 86 -9.90 14.15 0.93
N LEU A 87 -11.18 13.88 1.19
CA LEU A 87 -11.97 12.93 0.40
C LEU A 87 -12.21 13.44 -1.03
N ILE A 88 -12.32 14.76 -1.18
CA ILE A 88 -12.59 15.40 -2.47
C ILE A 88 -11.34 15.53 -3.33
N LEU A 89 -10.18 15.83 -2.73
CA LEU A 89 -8.93 16.07 -3.47
C LEU A 89 -8.57 14.91 -4.41
N GLY A 90 -8.63 13.68 -3.91
CA GLY A 90 -8.29 12.49 -4.71
C GLY A 90 -9.23 12.28 -5.90
N ARG A 91 -10.52 12.53 -5.69
CA ARG A 91 -11.55 12.44 -6.75
C ARG A 91 -11.35 13.49 -7.82
N LEU A 92 -11.11 14.75 -7.42
CA LEU A 92 -10.82 15.84 -8.36
C LEU A 92 -9.52 15.59 -9.14
N ALA A 93 -8.48 15.12 -8.47
CA ALA A 93 -7.23 14.77 -9.10
C ALA A 93 -7.41 13.64 -10.13
N ALA A 94 -8.22 12.63 -9.81
CA ALA A 94 -8.55 11.53 -10.73
C ALA A 94 -9.28 12.06 -11.97
N ARG A 95 -10.34 12.83 -11.77
CA ARG A 95 -11.11 13.44 -12.86
C ARG A 95 -10.26 14.33 -13.74
N PHE A 96 -9.40 15.16 -13.14
CA PHE A 96 -8.44 16.00 -13.85
C PHE A 96 -7.42 15.19 -14.65
N ALA A 97 -6.99 14.04 -14.14
CA ALA A 97 -6.09 13.12 -14.83
C ALA A 97 -6.77 12.29 -15.93
N GLY A 98 -8.10 12.34 -16.05
CA GLY A 98 -8.92 11.56 -17.00
C GLY A 98 -9.21 10.14 -16.52
N ASP A 99 -9.48 10.02 -15.22
CA ASP A 99 -9.88 8.78 -14.51
C ASP A 99 -9.02 7.57 -14.93
N PRO A 100 -7.71 7.63 -14.69
CA PRO A 100 -6.78 6.66 -15.29
C PRO A 100 -6.99 5.22 -14.80
N SER A 101 -7.48 5.02 -13.56
CA SER A 101 -7.76 3.70 -12.99
C SER A 101 -8.82 2.92 -13.76
N ASP A 102 -9.77 3.59 -14.42
CA ASP A 102 -10.88 2.94 -15.15
C ASP A 102 -10.43 2.11 -16.37
N SER A 103 -9.21 2.32 -16.83
CA SER A 103 -8.65 1.66 -18.00
C SER A 103 -7.63 0.57 -17.71
N MET A 104 -7.41 0.28 -16.43
CA MET A 104 -6.41 -0.69 -15.94
C MET A 104 -7.01 -1.53 -14.81
N VAL A 105 -6.57 -2.77 -14.68
CA VAL A 105 -6.88 -3.57 -13.49
C VAL A 105 -6.04 -3.05 -12.31
N VAL A 106 -6.67 -2.57 -11.25
CA VAL A 106 -5.99 -2.02 -10.09
C VAL A 106 -6.09 -2.94 -8.88
N VAL A 107 -4.93 -3.38 -8.38
CA VAL A 107 -4.82 -4.22 -7.18
C VAL A 107 -4.20 -3.42 -6.05
N GLY A 108 -4.96 -3.19 -4.99
CA GLY A 108 -4.51 -2.50 -3.77
C GLY A 108 -4.26 -3.46 -2.61
N GLY A 109 -3.05 -3.46 -2.05
CA GLY A 109 -2.69 -4.33 -0.93
C GLY A 109 -2.55 -3.56 0.39
N THR A 110 -3.26 -3.97 1.45
CA THR A 110 -3.14 -3.43 2.81
C THR A 110 -2.83 -4.52 3.84
N GLY A 111 -2.26 -4.13 4.96
CA GLY A 111 -1.87 -5.00 6.07
C GLY A 111 -0.79 -4.33 6.91
N THR A 112 -0.43 -4.92 8.04
CA THR A 112 0.73 -4.45 8.80
C THR A 112 2.00 -4.86 8.08
N ASN A 113 2.17 -6.13 7.78
CA ASN A 113 3.34 -6.73 7.14
C ASN A 113 2.99 -7.31 5.76
N GLY A 114 3.99 -7.47 4.89
CA GLY A 114 3.87 -8.18 3.61
C GLY A 114 3.46 -7.32 2.40
N LYS A 115 3.00 -6.08 2.59
CA LYS A 115 2.54 -5.21 1.49
C LYS A 115 3.52 -5.13 0.32
N THR A 116 4.75 -4.77 0.60
CA THR A 116 5.80 -4.62 -0.42
C THR A 116 6.04 -5.94 -1.17
N THR A 117 6.19 -7.04 -0.44
CA THR A 117 6.42 -8.36 -1.04
C THR A 117 5.25 -8.80 -1.93
N VAL A 118 4.01 -8.63 -1.45
CA VAL A 118 2.80 -8.99 -2.22
C VAL A 118 2.67 -8.12 -3.47
N THR A 119 2.91 -6.81 -3.35
CA THR A 119 2.92 -5.88 -4.49
C THR A 119 3.94 -6.31 -5.55
N HIS A 120 5.17 -6.67 -5.14
CA HIS A 120 6.19 -7.19 -6.05
C HIS A 120 5.79 -8.54 -6.67
N PHE A 121 5.20 -9.45 -5.89
CA PHE A 121 4.77 -10.76 -6.41
C PHE A 121 3.63 -10.61 -7.42
N ILE A 122 2.62 -9.78 -7.13
CA ILE A 122 1.52 -9.49 -8.07
C ILE A 122 2.07 -8.89 -9.36
N HIS A 123 2.97 -7.89 -9.27
CA HIS A 123 3.62 -7.30 -10.42
C HIS A 123 4.34 -8.38 -11.26
N ALA A 124 5.15 -9.22 -10.64
CA ALA A 124 5.88 -10.28 -11.33
C ALA A 124 4.95 -11.31 -11.99
N LEU A 125 3.84 -11.67 -11.32
CA LEU A 125 2.87 -12.62 -11.86
C LEU A 125 2.13 -12.07 -13.08
N PHE A 126 1.74 -10.79 -13.08
CA PHE A 126 1.15 -10.14 -14.24
C PHE A 126 2.14 -10.05 -15.40
N GLU A 127 3.38 -9.59 -15.15
CA GLU A 127 4.42 -9.48 -16.18
C GLU A 127 4.74 -10.86 -16.82
N LYS A 128 4.85 -11.91 -16.00
CA LYS A 128 5.04 -13.28 -16.50
C LYS A 128 3.81 -13.85 -17.23
N SER A 129 2.67 -13.24 -17.02
CA SER A 129 1.43 -13.52 -17.76
C SER A 129 1.27 -12.62 -18.99
N MET A 130 2.32 -11.90 -19.39
CA MET A 130 2.36 -10.96 -20.53
C MET A 130 1.39 -9.78 -20.38
N ILE A 131 1.10 -9.39 -19.16
CA ILE A 131 0.27 -8.23 -18.82
C ILE A 131 1.19 -7.12 -18.31
N LYS A 132 1.42 -6.10 -19.13
CA LYS A 132 2.26 -4.94 -18.76
C LYS A 132 1.67 -4.24 -17.54
N THR A 133 2.46 -4.15 -16.46
CA THR A 133 1.97 -3.76 -15.14
C THR A 133 2.76 -2.63 -14.52
N GLY A 134 2.04 -1.61 -14.04
CA GLY A 134 2.59 -0.60 -13.16
C GLY A 134 2.70 -1.09 -11.71
N MET A 135 3.62 -0.48 -10.94
CA MET A 135 3.79 -0.79 -9.52
C MET A 135 4.04 0.48 -8.71
N ILE A 136 3.35 0.62 -7.56
CA ILE A 136 3.52 1.72 -6.62
C ILE A 136 3.78 1.15 -5.23
N GLY A 137 4.95 1.40 -4.65
CA GLY A 137 5.28 0.86 -3.33
C GLY A 137 6.44 1.56 -2.65
N THR A 138 6.78 1.09 -1.46
CA THR A 138 7.79 1.68 -0.56
C THR A 138 9.17 1.79 -1.20
N ILE A 139 9.58 0.78 -1.96
CA ILE A 139 10.95 0.71 -2.47
C ILE A 139 11.07 1.49 -3.79
N LYS A 140 10.13 1.26 -4.70
CA LYS A 140 10.17 1.79 -6.08
C LYS A 140 8.78 1.98 -6.65
N ILE A 141 8.70 2.86 -7.65
CA ILE A 141 7.56 3.03 -8.53
C ILE A 141 7.99 2.56 -9.93
N ASN A 142 7.17 1.71 -10.57
CA ASN A 142 7.28 1.37 -11.98
C ASN A 142 6.08 1.98 -12.70
N ASP A 143 6.29 3.03 -13.48
CA ASP A 143 5.24 3.70 -14.23
C ASP A 143 5.03 3.13 -15.65
N GLY A 144 5.60 1.96 -15.93
CA GLY A 144 5.56 1.31 -17.25
C GLY A 144 6.68 1.75 -18.20
N SER A 145 7.48 2.76 -17.82
CA SER A 145 8.69 3.14 -18.56
C SER A 145 9.98 2.65 -17.86
N GLY A 146 9.91 2.30 -16.58
CA GLY A 146 11.02 1.83 -15.77
C GLY A 146 10.85 2.09 -14.29
N LEU A 147 11.85 1.68 -13.51
CA LEU A 147 11.85 1.81 -12.05
C LEU A 147 12.36 3.20 -11.63
N LYS A 148 11.62 3.87 -10.77
CA LYS A 148 11.96 5.15 -10.13
C LYS A 148 11.98 5.01 -8.61
N GLY A 149 12.75 5.83 -7.91
CA GLY A 149 12.71 5.89 -6.44
C GLY A 149 11.34 6.33 -5.94
N ALA A 150 10.86 5.73 -4.85
CA ALA A 150 9.66 6.15 -4.17
C ALA A 150 10.00 7.09 -3.01
N THR A 151 9.19 8.13 -2.77
CA THR A 151 9.31 9.02 -1.62
C THR A 151 8.44 8.57 -0.46
N HIS A 152 7.34 7.90 -0.77
CA HIS A 152 6.36 7.40 0.20
C HIS A 152 5.83 6.03 -0.25
N THR A 153 5.44 5.20 0.72
CA THR A 153 4.76 3.91 0.46
C THR A 153 3.49 4.11 -0.38
N THR A 154 2.73 5.14 -0.06
CA THR A 154 1.52 5.55 -0.78
C THR A 154 1.67 7.05 -1.06
N PRO A 155 1.91 7.48 -2.31
CA PRO A 155 2.05 8.88 -2.70
C PRO A 155 0.84 9.74 -2.34
N GLY A 156 1.00 11.07 -2.32
CA GLY A 156 -0.11 12.00 -2.15
C GLY A 156 -1.14 11.88 -3.28
N ALA A 157 -2.38 12.28 -3.02
CA ALA A 157 -3.51 12.04 -3.94
C ALA A 157 -3.27 12.59 -5.37
N ILE A 158 -2.72 13.78 -5.50
CA ILE A 158 -2.42 14.39 -6.82
C ILE A 158 -1.28 13.64 -7.52
N GLU A 159 -0.19 13.34 -6.80
CA GLU A 159 0.94 12.58 -7.31
C GLU A 159 0.51 11.17 -7.75
N MET A 160 -0.33 10.52 -6.95
CA MET A 160 -0.91 9.21 -7.26
C MET A 160 -1.62 9.21 -8.61
N GLN A 161 -2.51 10.17 -8.84
CA GLN A 161 -3.26 10.26 -10.10
C GLN A 161 -2.36 10.62 -11.29
N SER A 162 -1.32 11.42 -11.07
CA SER A 162 -0.30 11.71 -12.10
C SER A 162 0.49 10.45 -12.49
N ILE A 163 0.86 9.62 -11.50
CA ILE A 163 1.55 8.34 -11.75
C ILE A 163 0.63 7.39 -12.53
N LEU A 164 -0.63 7.23 -12.10
CA LEU A 164 -1.60 6.38 -12.78
C LEU A 164 -1.86 6.84 -14.23
N LYS A 165 -1.94 8.16 -14.47
CA LYS A 165 -2.04 8.73 -15.81
C LYS A 165 -0.84 8.35 -16.67
N THR A 166 0.37 8.48 -16.14
CA THR A 166 1.60 8.07 -16.83
C THR A 166 1.61 6.57 -17.15
N MET A 167 1.13 5.71 -16.23
CA MET A 167 0.99 4.28 -16.48
C MET A 167 0.01 3.98 -17.63
N LYS A 168 -1.13 4.69 -17.66
CA LYS A 168 -2.11 4.59 -18.75
C LYS A 168 -1.48 5.01 -20.10
N GLU A 169 -0.77 6.13 -20.13
CA GLU A 169 -0.05 6.61 -21.31
C GLU A 169 1.03 5.63 -21.78
N ASN A 170 1.71 5.00 -20.84
CA ASN A 170 2.68 3.93 -21.08
C ASN A 170 2.02 2.56 -21.40
N ARG A 171 0.70 2.52 -21.54
CA ARG A 171 -0.08 1.33 -21.92
C ARG A 171 0.01 0.18 -20.91
N CYS A 172 0.16 0.46 -19.63
CA CYS A 172 -0.05 -0.53 -18.59
C CYS A 172 -1.50 -1.04 -18.64
N LYS A 173 -1.67 -2.34 -18.43
CA LYS A 173 -2.98 -3.01 -18.37
C LYS A 173 -3.39 -3.34 -16.95
N ALA A 174 -2.44 -3.38 -16.05
CA ALA A 174 -2.66 -3.58 -14.63
C ALA A 174 -1.77 -2.64 -13.80
N VAL A 175 -2.17 -2.41 -12.57
CA VAL A 175 -1.40 -1.69 -11.55
C VAL A 175 -1.51 -2.46 -10.25
N THR A 176 -0.40 -2.62 -9.55
CA THR A 176 -0.40 -3.11 -8.17
C THR A 176 0.19 -2.05 -7.25
N MET A 177 -0.43 -1.84 -6.08
CA MET A 177 0.01 -0.78 -5.18
C MET A 177 -0.13 -1.13 -3.70
N GLU A 178 0.78 -0.54 -2.92
CA GLU A 178 0.69 -0.57 -1.46
C GLU A 178 -0.30 0.49 -0.97
N ALA A 179 -1.40 0.07 -0.36
CA ALA A 179 -2.37 0.93 0.31
C ALA A 179 -2.09 0.94 1.83
N SER A 180 -1.22 1.86 2.28
CA SER A 180 -0.89 2.01 3.69
C SER A 180 -2.07 2.57 4.48
N SER A 181 -2.15 2.24 5.79
CA SER A 181 -3.22 2.77 6.66
C SER A 181 -3.24 4.30 6.72
N HIS A 182 -2.07 4.94 6.76
CA HIS A 182 -1.96 6.40 6.65
C HIS A 182 -2.48 6.93 5.31
N GLY A 183 -2.09 6.26 4.20
CA GLY A 183 -2.54 6.67 2.86
C GLY A 183 -4.05 6.55 2.67
N LEU A 184 -4.65 5.49 3.22
CA LEU A 184 -6.09 5.27 3.20
C LEU A 184 -6.83 6.30 4.05
N GLU A 185 -6.42 6.49 5.31
CA GLU A 185 -7.04 7.44 6.24
C GLU A 185 -6.92 8.89 5.74
N GLN A 186 -5.77 9.25 5.18
CA GLN A 186 -5.52 10.58 4.64
C GLN A 186 -6.15 10.81 3.25
N GLY A 187 -6.94 9.87 2.73
CA GLY A 187 -7.63 10.00 1.43
C GLY A 187 -6.71 9.96 0.20
N ARG A 188 -5.44 9.54 0.36
CA ARG A 188 -4.47 9.51 -0.76
C ARG A 188 -4.85 8.54 -1.88
N CYS A 189 -5.66 7.52 -1.54
CA CYS A 189 -6.18 6.54 -2.48
C CYS A 189 -7.56 6.90 -3.05
N ARG A 190 -8.18 8.01 -2.62
CA ARG A 190 -9.49 8.43 -3.12
C ARG A 190 -9.42 8.74 -4.62
N GLY A 191 -10.47 8.39 -5.34
CA GLY A 191 -10.53 8.51 -6.80
C GLY A 191 -9.82 7.37 -7.56
N ILE A 192 -9.38 6.31 -6.86
CA ILE A 192 -8.90 5.08 -7.50
C ILE A 192 -10.02 4.05 -7.49
N ASN A 193 -10.32 3.46 -8.63
CA ASN A 193 -11.21 2.31 -8.74
C ASN A 193 -10.39 1.03 -8.59
N PHE A 194 -10.54 0.34 -7.44
CA PHE A 194 -9.86 -0.92 -7.17
C PHE A 194 -10.71 -2.09 -7.67
N ASP A 195 -10.13 -2.93 -8.53
CA ASP A 195 -10.73 -4.22 -8.94
C ASP A 195 -10.48 -5.31 -7.91
N VAL A 196 -9.31 -5.24 -7.24
CA VAL A 196 -8.93 -6.21 -6.21
C VAL A 196 -8.37 -5.49 -4.99
N GLY A 197 -9.00 -5.71 -3.85
CA GLY A 197 -8.51 -5.28 -2.54
C GLY A 197 -7.91 -6.47 -1.78
N VAL A 198 -6.67 -6.35 -1.28
CA VAL A 198 -5.98 -7.43 -0.58
C VAL A 198 -5.78 -7.07 0.88
N PHE A 199 -6.26 -7.90 1.80
CA PHE A 199 -5.99 -7.79 3.24
C PHE A 199 -5.04 -8.90 3.69
N LEU A 200 -3.85 -8.50 4.18
CA LEU A 200 -2.79 -9.44 4.53
C LEU A 200 -2.82 -9.85 6.00
N ASN A 201 -2.86 -8.88 6.90
CA ASN A 201 -2.81 -9.11 8.35
C ASN A 201 -2.99 -7.81 9.13
N LEU A 202 -3.22 -7.96 10.44
CA LEU A 202 -3.22 -6.88 11.41
C LEU A 202 -2.45 -7.31 12.65
N THR A 203 -1.31 -6.70 12.89
CA THR A 203 -0.51 -6.81 14.12
C THR A 203 -0.22 -5.41 14.67
N GLN A 204 0.29 -5.29 15.88
CA GLN A 204 0.56 -4.00 16.50
C GLN A 204 1.63 -3.22 15.73
N ASP A 205 1.25 -2.05 15.23
CA ASP A 205 2.14 -1.07 14.59
C ASP A 205 1.40 0.29 14.50
N HIS A 206 2.15 1.37 14.29
CA HIS A 206 1.61 2.72 14.04
C HIS A 206 0.60 3.23 15.09
N LEU A 207 0.71 2.80 16.37
CA LEU A 207 -0.16 3.28 17.45
C LEU A 207 0.19 4.71 17.91
N ASP A 208 1.38 5.19 17.56
CA ASP A 208 1.75 6.61 17.66
C ASP A 208 0.79 7.51 16.86
N TYR A 209 0.36 7.04 15.70
CA TYR A 209 -0.57 7.73 14.81
C TYR A 209 -2.05 7.31 15.07
N HIS A 210 -2.38 6.03 14.95
CA HIS A 210 -3.76 5.54 15.02
C HIS A 210 -4.31 5.40 16.44
N LYS A 211 -3.47 5.53 17.49
CA LYS A 211 -3.80 5.46 18.92
C LYS A 211 -4.29 4.09 19.41
N THR A 212 -5.16 3.40 18.66
CA THR A 212 -5.70 2.08 19.04
C THR A 212 -5.70 1.10 17.86
N MET A 213 -5.66 -0.20 18.16
CA MET A 213 -5.79 -1.24 17.15
C MET A 213 -7.13 -1.19 16.40
N ALA A 214 -8.19 -0.74 17.04
CA ALA A 214 -9.50 -0.57 16.41
C ALA A 214 -9.49 0.53 15.34
N VAL A 215 -8.87 1.68 15.61
CA VAL A 215 -8.71 2.78 14.65
C VAL A 215 -7.75 2.35 13.52
N TYR A 216 -6.68 1.63 13.85
CA TYR A 216 -5.75 1.09 12.87
C TYR A 216 -6.42 0.10 11.91
N PHE A 217 -7.29 -0.77 12.42
CA PHE A 217 -8.10 -1.68 11.61
C PHE A 217 -9.11 -0.90 10.73
N ALA A 218 -9.81 0.08 11.31
CA ALA A 218 -10.75 0.93 10.58
C ALA A 218 -10.07 1.64 9.39
N ALA A 219 -8.86 2.15 9.58
CA ALA A 219 -8.09 2.77 8.49
C ALA A 219 -7.82 1.79 7.33
N LYS A 220 -7.55 0.50 7.60
CA LYS A 220 -7.38 -0.52 6.55
C LYS A 220 -8.69 -0.91 5.87
N ARG A 221 -9.81 -0.88 6.61
CA ARG A 221 -11.16 -1.15 6.07
C ARG A 221 -11.56 -0.17 4.97
N ILE A 222 -11.02 1.07 5.00
CA ILE A 222 -11.32 2.12 4.01
C ILE A 222 -11.09 1.62 2.57
N LEU A 223 -10.10 0.75 2.33
CA LEU A 223 -9.87 0.16 1.01
C LEU A 223 -11.13 -0.56 0.49
N PHE A 224 -11.73 -1.40 1.30
CA PHE A 224 -12.89 -2.21 0.95
C PHE A 224 -14.18 -1.39 0.94
N GLU A 225 -14.30 -0.42 1.85
CA GLU A 225 -15.40 0.55 1.87
C GLU A 225 -15.41 1.37 0.59
N GLN A 226 -14.25 1.84 0.12
CA GLN A 226 -14.11 2.57 -1.13
C GLN A 226 -14.48 1.71 -2.35
N MET A 227 -14.13 0.42 -2.36
CA MET A 227 -14.56 -0.50 -3.43
C MET A 227 -16.08 -0.61 -3.51
N VAL A 228 -16.74 -0.71 -2.36
CA VAL A 228 -18.22 -0.72 -2.28
C VAL A 228 -18.82 0.61 -2.71
N GLU A 229 -18.28 1.74 -2.23
CA GLU A 229 -18.74 3.09 -2.58
C GLU A 229 -18.67 3.37 -4.09
N ASN A 230 -17.64 2.86 -4.75
CA ASN A 230 -17.45 3.02 -6.19
C ASN A 230 -18.34 2.09 -7.04
N GLY A 231 -19.14 1.22 -6.39
CA GLY A 231 -20.05 0.29 -7.09
C GLY A 231 -19.32 -0.77 -7.93
N SER A 232 -18.06 -1.07 -7.60
CA SER A 232 -17.29 -2.05 -8.35
C SER A 232 -17.74 -3.48 -8.03
N ASP A 233 -17.79 -4.35 -9.03
CA ASP A 233 -17.88 -5.82 -8.87
C ASP A 233 -16.53 -6.39 -8.34
N GLY A 234 -15.84 -5.60 -7.50
CA GLY A 234 -14.49 -5.86 -7.04
C GLY A 234 -14.37 -7.12 -6.17
N VAL A 235 -13.16 -7.67 -6.17
CA VAL A 235 -12.82 -8.87 -5.40
C VAL A 235 -12.00 -8.49 -4.16
N ALA A 236 -12.45 -8.92 -2.99
CA ALA A 236 -11.68 -8.82 -1.75
C ALA A 236 -10.92 -10.13 -1.50
N VAL A 237 -9.59 -10.08 -1.53
CA VAL A 237 -8.69 -11.22 -1.24
C VAL A 237 -8.20 -11.10 0.19
N ILE A 238 -8.65 -11.99 1.07
CA ILE A 238 -8.54 -11.81 2.52
C ILE A 238 -7.86 -12.99 3.20
N ASN A 239 -6.86 -12.70 4.02
CA ASN A 239 -6.20 -13.69 4.88
C ASN A 239 -7.10 -14.04 6.07
N ILE A 240 -7.54 -15.29 6.18
CA ILE A 240 -8.38 -15.77 7.27
C ILE A 240 -7.61 -16.49 8.39
N ASP A 241 -6.29 -16.55 8.34
CA ASP A 241 -5.48 -16.98 9.49
C ASP A 241 -5.36 -15.89 10.57
N ASN A 242 -5.99 -14.74 10.34
CA ASN A 242 -6.01 -13.59 11.23
C ASN A 242 -7.45 -13.19 11.54
N LEU A 243 -7.79 -13.07 12.83
CA LEU A 243 -9.16 -12.71 13.28
C LEU A 243 -9.71 -11.42 12.64
N ALA A 244 -8.84 -10.44 12.39
CA ALA A 244 -9.25 -9.21 11.70
C ALA A 244 -9.65 -9.49 10.24
N GLY A 245 -9.01 -10.47 9.59
CA GLY A 245 -9.38 -10.91 8.25
C GLY A 245 -10.69 -11.67 8.23
N GLU A 246 -10.91 -12.61 9.16
CA GLU A 246 -12.20 -13.31 9.29
C GLU A 246 -13.34 -12.32 9.47
N LYS A 247 -13.17 -11.34 10.37
CA LYS A 247 -14.15 -10.27 10.58
C LYS A 247 -14.38 -9.45 9.31
N LEU A 248 -13.30 -9.06 8.62
CA LEU A 248 -13.40 -8.28 7.38
C LEU A 248 -14.14 -9.05 6.29
N ALA A 249 -13.85 -10.35 6.13
CA ALA A 249 -14.53 -11.21 5.16
C ALA A 249 -16.04 -11.30 5.45
N ALA A 250 -16.41 -11.48 6.72
CA ALA A 250 -17.81 -11.50 7.14
C ALA A 250 -18.51 -10.15 6.91
N ASP A 251 -17.86 -9.04 7.28
CA ASP A 251 -18.42 -7.68 7.17
C ASP A 251 -18.71 -7.25 5.72
N PHE A 252 -18.03 -7.82 4.73
CA PHE A 252 -18.15 -7.45 3.31
C PHE A 252 -18.74 -8.54 2.40
N SER A 253 -19.12 -9.69 2.95
CA SER A 253 -19.61 -10.85 2.18
C SER A 253 -20.83 -10.56 1.29
N ASP A 254 -21.70 -9.63 1.70
CA ASP A 254 -22.92 -9.27 0.95
C ASP A 254 -22.68 -8.16 -0.09
N ARG A 255 -21.48 -7.56 -0.10
CA ARG A 255 -21.18 -6.36 -0.90
C ARG A 255 -20.03 -6.52 -1.86
N LEU A 256 -19.12 -7.45 -1.58
CA LEU A 256 -17.95 -7.75 -2.41
C LEU A 256 -17.83 -9.26 -2.63
N LYS A 257 -17.26 -9.64 -3.74
CA LYS A 257 -16.86 -11.03 -3.94
C LYS A 257 -15.64 -11.34 -3.07
N ILE A 258 -15.82 -12.23 -2.08
CA ILE A 258 -14.74 -12.63 -1.18
C ILE A 258 -13.99 -13.83 -1.75
N ILE A 259 -12.66 -13.76 -1.72
CA ILE A 259 -11.74 -14.89 -1.93
C ILE A 259 -10.83 -14.93 -0.70
N THR A 260 -10.84 -16.05 -0.01
CA THR A 260 -10.05 -16.24 1.20
C THR A 260 -8.75 -16.97 0.92
N PHE A 261 -7.71 -16.66 1.69
CA PHE A 261 -6.46 -17.41 1.65
C PHE A 261 -5.89 -17.64 3.05
N GLY A 262 -5.06 -18.67 3.20
CA GLY A 262 -4.43 -19.00 4.47
C GLY A 262 -3.89 -20.42 4.54
N PHE A 263 -3.46 -20.80 5.73
CA PHE A 263 -3.18 -22.19 6.11
C PHE A 263 -4.44 -22.87 6.68
N SER A 264 -5.38 -22.09 7.16
CA SER A 264 -6.62 -22.55 7.78
C SER A 264 -7.48 -23.38 6.84
N VAL A 265 -8.10 -24.42 7.40
CA VAL A 265 -9.09 -25.23 6.69
C VAL A 265 -10.29 -24.34 6.35
N GLY A 266 -10.74 -24.38 5.08
CA GLY A 266 -11.84 -23.55 4.61
C GLY A 266 -11.39 -22.30 3.82
N ALA A 267 -10.09 -22.00 3.75
CA ALA A 267 -9.59 -20.98 2.83
C ALA A 267 -9.74 -21.44 1.37
N ASP A 268 -10.20 -20.54 0.48
CA ASP A 268 -10.33 -20.82 -0.97
C ASP A 268 -8.98 -21.09 -1.62
N PHE A 269 -7.93 -20.45 -1.14
CA PHE A 269 -6.53 -20.68 -1.51
C PHE A 269 -5.76 -21.10 -0.26
N ARG A 270 -5.64 -22.40 -0.06
CA ARG A 270 -5.02 -22.96 1.13
C ARG A 270 -3.63 -23.51 0.83
N ALA A 271 -2.65 -23.19 1.69
CA ALA A 271 -1.36 -23.85 1.67
C ALA A 271 -1.29 -24.95 2.75
N SER A 272 -0.70 -26.07 2.39
CA SER A 272 -0.40 -27.17 3.31
C SER A 272 0.97 -27.77 2.97
N GLU A 273 1.48 -28.67 3.82
CA GLU A 273 2.73 -29.40 3.62
C GLU A 273 3.94 -28.50 3.28
N VAL A 274 4.10 -27.40 3.99
CA VAL A 274 5.22 -26.47 3.75
C VAL A 274 6.55 -27.13 4.15
N ARG A 275 7.48 -27.19 3.18
CA ARG A 275 8.83 -27.74 3.36
C ARG A 275 9.85 -26.63 3.06
N PRO A 276 10.46 -26.02 4.09
CA PRO A 276 11.43 -24.94 3.91
C PRO A 276 12.81 -25.47 3.50
N SER A 277 13.58 -24.61 2.83
CA SER A 277 15.00 -24.77 2.57
C SER A 277 15.67 -23.39 2.50
N VAL A 278 17.00 -23.31 2.55
CA VAL A 278 17.75 -22.05 2.45
C VAL A 278 17.55 -21.30 1.12
N ARG A 279 17.10 -21.97 0.07
CA ARG A 279 16.86 -21.39 -1.26
C ARG A 279 15.39 -21.15 -1.58
N GLY A 280 14.51 -21.29 -0.57
CA GLY A 280 13.07 -21.15 -0.73
C GLY A 280 12.31 -22.31 -0.10
N GLN A 281 11.10 -22.54 -0.55
CA GLN A 281 10.22 -23.53 0.03
C GLN A 281 9.29 -24.17 -1.00
N VAL A 282 8.78 -25.34 -0.67
CA VAL A 282 7.81 -26.07 -1.48
C VAL A 282 6.57 -26.29 -0.62
N PHE A 283 5.39 -26.13 -1.17
CA PHE A 283 4.14 -26.38 -0.47
C PHE A 283 3.05 -26.88 -1.42
N ALA A 284 2.04 -27.54 -0.88
CA ALA A 284 0.82 -27.88 -1.61
C ALA A 284 -0.14 -26.69 -1.57
N LEU A 285 -0.61 -26.24 -2.74
CA LEU A 285 -1.67 -25.24 -2.89
C LEU A 285 -2.97 -25.96 -3.25
N GLU A 286 -3.95 -25.88 -2.37
CA GLU A 286 -5.33 -26.32 -2.64
C GLU A 286 -6.15 -25.09 -3.06
N ALA A 287 -6.70 -25.10 -4.29
CA ALA A 287 -7.53 -24.01 -4.78
C ALA A 287 -8.49 -24.47 -5.86
N ARG A 288 -9.74 -24.00 -5.82
CA ARG A 288 -10.78 -24.32 -6.81
C ARG A 288 -10.96 -25.84 -7.05
N GLY A 289 -10.89 -26.64 -5.96
CA GLY A 289 -11.03 -28.09 -6.02
C GLY A 289 -9.85 -28.86 -6.64
N LYS A 290 -8.70 -28.18 -6.81
CA LYS A 290 -7.45 -28.76 -7.34
C LYS A 290 -6.30 -28.56 -6.36
N SER A 291 -5.32 -29.47 -6.42
CA SER A 291 -4.07 -29.36 -5.68
C SER A 291 -2.89 -29.18 -6.63
N PHE A 292 -1.97 -28.29 -6.26
CA PHE A 292 -0.78 -27.95 -7.03
C PHE A 292 0.45 -27.97 -6.12
N LEU A 293 1.55 -28.53 -6.60
CA LEU A 293 2.84 -28.37 -5.92
C LEU A 293 3.47 -27.04 -6.35
N VAL A 294 3.63 -26.12 -5.39
CA VAL A 294 4.20 -24.81 -5.62
C VAL A 294 5.64 -24.78 -5.11
N ARG A 295 6.56 -24.28 -5.95
CA ARG A 295 7.93 -23.96 -5.55
C ARG A 295 8.04 -22.45 -5.44
N LEU A 296 8.41 -21.95 -4.28
CA LEU A 296 8.58 -20.53 -3.99
C LEU A 296 10.06 -20.28 -3.66
N PRO A 297 10.81 -19.52 -4.50
CA PRO A 297 12.24 -19.27 -4.31
C PRO A 297 12.52 -18.17 -3.27
N VAL A 298 11.72 -18.13 -2.21
CA VAL A 298 11.81 -17.20 -1.08
C VAL A 298 11.54 -17.94 0.20
N VAL A 299 12.33 -17.67 1.24
CA VAL A 299 12.20 -18.32 2.56
C VAL A 299 11.12 -17.64 3.41
N GLY A 300 10.66 -18.36 4.43
CA GLY A 300 9.74 -17.86 5.43
C GLY A 300 8.28 -18.21 5.19
N ARG A 301 7.68 -18.82 6.21
CA ARG A 301 6.27 -19.26 6.17
C ARG A 301 5.30 -18.11 5.83
N PHE A 302 5.61 -16.88 6.29
CA PHE A 302 4.83 -15.69 5.93
C PHE A 302 4.90 -15.37 4.42
N ASN A 303 5.98 -15.75 3.72
CA ASN A 303 6.07 -15.59 2.27
C ASN A 303 5.21 -16.60 1.51
N VAL A 304 4.84 -17.74 2.11
CA VAL A 304 3.79 -18.60 1.55
C VAL A 304 2.45 -17.85 1.53
N LEU A 305 2.08 -17.18 2.63
CA LEU A 305 0.87 -16.34 2.68
C LEU A 305 0.93 -15.21 1.66
N ASN A 306 2.09 -14.54 1.53
CA ASN A 306 2.28 -13.50 0.50
C ASN A 306 2.11 -14.05 -0.93
N ALA A 307 2.60 -15.27 -1.20
CA ALA A 307 2.43 -15.93 -2.47
C ALA A 307 0.97 -16.34 -2.73
N LEU A 308 0.26 -16.85 -1.72
CA LEU A 308 -1.17 -17.14 -1.81
C LEU A 308 -1.97 -15.89 -2.13
N ALA A 309 -1.72 -14.78 -1.42
CA ALA A 309 -2.35 -13.49 -1.66
C ALA A 309 -2.16 -13.03 -3.12
N ALA A 310 -0.92 -13.12 -3.63
CA ALA A 310 -0.60 -12.73 -5.00
C ALA A 310 -1.25 -13.65 -6.04
N ILE A 311 -1.20 -14.97 -5.86
CA ILE A 311 -1.83 -15.95 -6.75
C ILE A 311 -3.34 -15.73 -6.77
N ALA A 312 -3.99 -15.61 -5.61
CA ALA A 312 -5.44 -15.39 -5.50
C ALA A 312 -5.85 -14.08 -6.21
N SER A 313 -5.11 -13.00 -5.97
CA SER A 313 -5.37 -11.68 -6.58
C SER A 313 -5.28 -11.73 -8.11
N VAL A 314 -4.18 -12.24 -8.65
CA VAL A 314 -3.99 -12.30 -10.12
C VAL A 314 -4.94 -13.33 -10.75
N SER A 315 -5.24 -14.45 -10.06
CA SER A 315 -6.21 -15.43 -10.54
C SER A 315 -7.64 -14.88 -10.57
N SER A 316 -7.99 -13.93 -9.71
CA SER A 316 -9.33 -13.30 -9.71
C SER A 316 -9.57 -12.44 -10.94
N THR A 317 -8.53 -11.95 -11.59
CA THR A 317 -8.61 -11.15 -12.83
C THR A 317 -8.68 -11.98 -14.11
N GLY A 318 -8.83 -13.30 -14.00
CA GLY A 318 -9.01 -14.20 -15.15
C GLY A 318 -7.73 -14.92 -15.62
N VAL A 319 -6.58 -14.66 -15.01
CA VAL A 319 -5.34 -15.38 -15.35
C VAL A 319 -5.42 -16.83 -14.87
N PRO A 320 -5.15 -17.84 -15.74
CA PRO A 320 -5.27 -19.25 -15.38
C PRO A 320 -4.32 -19.65 -14.23
N LEU A 321 -4.87 -20.29 -13.20
CA LEU A 321 -4.15 -20.66 -11.97
C LEU A 321 -2.88 -21.49 -12.25
N ARG A 322 -2.93 -22.44 -13.19
CA ARG A 322 -1.76 -23.27 -13.56
C ARG A 322 -0.57 -22.44 -14.07
N ASN A 323 -0.84 -21.31 -14.74
CA ASN A 323 0.20 -20.43 -15.25
C ASN A 323 0.85 -19.67 -14.09
N LEU A 324 0.03 -19.25 -13.11
CA LEU A 324 0.47 -18.55 -11.90
C LEU A 324 1.33 -19.45 -11.01
N VAL A 325 0.94 -20.72 -10.83
CA VAL A 325 1.71 -21.72 -10.08
C VAL A 325 3.11 -21.90 -10.69
N LYS A 326 3.22 -21.95 -12.02
CA LYS A 326 4.51 -22.01 -12.69
C LYS A 326 5.29 -20.70 -12.51
N ALA A 327 4.65 -19.55 -12.71
CA ALA A 327 5.26 -18.23 -12.65
C ALA A 327 5.81 -17.89 -11.26
N VAL A 328 5.14 -18.34 -10.19
CA VAL A 328 5.62 -18.18 -8.80
C VAL A 328 7.01 -18.79 -8.58
N GLY A 329 7.30 -19.94 -9.22
CA GLY A 329 8.62 -20.58 -9.14
C GLY A 329 9.75 -19.77 -9.77
N GLU A 330 9.42 -18.75 -10.52
CA GLU A 330 10.37 -17.89 -11.24
C GLU A 330 10.39 -16.43 -10.71
N ILE A 331 9.68 -16.16 -9.60
CA ILE A 331 9.69 -14.84 -8.96
C ILE A 331 11.07 -14.57 -8.38
N ARG A 332 11.57 -13.36 -8.60
CA ARG A 332 12.80 -12.89 -7.94
C ARG A 332 12.46 -12.46 -6.51
N GLN A 333 13.42 -12.61 -5.62
CA GLN A 333 13.33 -12.11 -4.25
C GLN A 333 13.11 -10.59 -4.26
N THR A 334 12.27 -10.12 -3.35
CA THR A 334 12.09 -8.69 -3.14
C THR A 334 13.30 -8.15 -2.38
N PRO A 335 13.99 -7.12 -2.88
CA PRO A 335 15.17 -6.57 -2.21
C PRO A 335 14.87 -6.19 -0.75
N GLY A 336 15.76 -6.60 0.17
CA GLY A 336 15.62 -6.33 1.59
C GLY A 336 14.39 -6.99 2.26
N ARG A 337 13.85 -8.07 1.71
CA ARG A 337 12.73 -8.84 2.31
C ARG A 337 13.08 -10.31 2.36
N MET A 338 13.74 -10.73 3.46
CA MET A 338 14.35 -12.06 3.58
C MET A 338 15.18 -12.44 2.36
N GLU A 339 15.88 -11.44 1.83
CA GLU A 339 16.68 -11.56 0.62
C GLU A 339 17.92 -12.39 0.90
N PHE A 340 18.05 -13.54 0.26
CA PHE A 340 19.27 -14.34 0.29
C PHE A 340 20.31 -13.70 -0.62
N VAL A 341 21.35 -13.11 -0.05
CA VAL A 341 22.41 -12.41 -0.79
C VAL A 341 23.61 -13.28 -1.09
N GLY A 342 23.57 -14.56 -0.73
CA GLY A 342 24.56 -15.54 -1.07
C GLY A 342 25.46 -15.98 0.10
N GLY A 343 26.48 -16.74 -0.22
CA GLY A 343 27.49 -17.28 0.69
C GLY A 343 27.65 -18.79 0.54
N ASP A 344 28.86 -19.24 0.24
CA ASP A 344 29.17 -20.68 0.11
C ASP A 344 29.37 -21.35 1.47
N ARG A 345 29.90 -20.60 2.45
CA ARG A 345 30.17 -21.09 3.81
C ARG A 345 29.16 -20.58 4.85
N VAL A 346 28.61 -19.39 4.62
CA VAL A 346 27.64 -18.72 5.50
C VAL A 346 26.51 -18.22 4.63
N SER A 347 25.27 -18.60 4.98
CA SER A 347 24.08 -18.07 4.35
C SER A 347 23.78 -16.68 4.90
N VAL A 348 23.74 -15.66 4.05
CA VAL A 348 23.46 -14.27 4.46
C VAL A 348 22.09 -13.86 3.93
N PHE A 349 21.26 -13.33 4.83
CA PHE A 349 19.94 -12.82 4.52
C PHE A 349 19.85 -11.34 4.92
N VAL A 350 19.14 -10.55 4.12
CA VAL A 350 18.86 -9.14 4.40
C VAL A 350 17.35 -8.94 4.53
N ASP A 351 16.93 -8.30 5.61
CA ASP A 351 15.52 -7.99 5.86
C ASP A 351 15.35 -6.56 6.38
N TYR A 352 14.26 -5.92 6.01
CA TYR A 352 13.86 -4.57 6.46
C TYR A 352 13.15 -4.58 7.82
N ALA A 353 13.20 -5.66 8.56
CA ALA A 353 12.58 -5.77 9.88
C ALA A 353 13.05 -4.64 10.80
N HIS A 354 12.13 -3.80 11.25
CA HIS A 354 12.39 -2.62 12.10
C HIS A 354 11.39 -2.49 13.26
N THR A 355 10.60 -3.53 13.48
CA THR A 355 9.72 -3.71 14.64
C THR A 355 10.06 -5.01 15.35
N PRO A 356 9.78 -5.14 16.67
CA PRO A 356 10.04 -6.39 17.41
C PRO A 356 9.40 -7.62 16.75
N ASP A 357 8.11 -7.55 16.39
CA ASP A 357 7.39 -8.63 15.70
C ASP A 357 8.02 -9.04 14.37
N ALA A 358 8.44 -8.06 13.55
CA ALA A 358 9.08 -8.35 12.26
C ALA A 358 10.45 -9.00 12.43
N LEU A 359 11.26 -8.53 13.38
CA LEU A 359 12.58 -9.08 13.68
C LEU A 359 12.47 -10.49 14.25
N GLU A 360 11.54 -10.71 15.16
CA GLU A 360 11.26 -12.04 15.73
C GLU A 360 10.89 -13.04 14.64
N LYS A 361 9.95 -12.68 13.75
CA LYS A 361 9.55 -13.55 12.63
C LYS A 361 10.67 -13.82 11.63
N ALA A 362 11.55 -12.85 11.39
CA ALA A 362 12.71 -13.05 10.53
C ALA A 362 13.70 -14.04 11.19
N CYS A 363 14.02 -13.87 12.47
CA CYS A 363 14.90 -14.76 13.21
C CYS A 363 14.30 -16.17 13.37
N GLU A 364 13.01 -16.28 13.72
CA GLU A 364 12.27 -17.54 13.78
C GLU A 364 12.36 -18.29 12.45
N THR A 365 12.08 -17.59 11.35
CA THR A 365 12.15 -18.17 9.99
C THR A 365 13.51 -18.77 9.67
N LEU A 366 14.59 -18.11 10.08
CA LEU A 366 15.94 -18.61 9.84
C LEU A 366 16.33 -19.71 10.82
N SER A 367 15.83 -19.66 12.05
CA SER A 367 15.98 -20.73 13.04
C SER A 367 15.29 -22.02 12.60
N ASP A 368 14.13 -21.94 11.96
CA ASP A 368 13.40 -23.08 11.39
C ASP A 368 14.15 -23.82 10.27
N LEU A 369 15.18 -23.19 9.70
CA LEU A 369 16.08 -23.83 8.75
C LEU A 369 17.16 -24.70 9.46
N HIS A 370 17.14 -24.76 10.78
CA HIS A 370 18.08 -25.52 11.63
C HIS A 370 19.55 -25.21 11.33
N PRO A 371 19.98 -23.94 11.35
CA PRO A 371 21.38 -23.61 11.16
C PRO A 371 22.23 -24.07 12.34
N ASN A 372 23.49 -24.37 12.10
CA ASN A 372 24.44 -24.67 13.22
C ASN A 372 24.56 -23.47 14.18
N ARG A 373 24.47 -22.24 13.62
CA ARG A 373 24.49 -21.01 14.40
C ARG A 373 23.78 -19.89 13.61
N LEU A 374 22.87 -19.19 14.27
CA LEU A 374 22.24 -17.96 13.76
C LEU A 374 22.91 -16.75 14.41
N ILE A 375 23.37 -15.83 13.58
CA ILE A 375 23.93 -14.54 13.98
C ILE A 375 23.01 -13.46 13.45
N THR A 376 22.47 -12.62 14.34
CA THR A 376 21.60 -11.51 13.95
C THR A 376 22.32 -10.19 14.16
N ILE A 377 22.38 -9.38 13.11
CA ILE A 377 22.93 -8.02 13.12
C ILE A 377 21.76 -7.07 12.91
N PHE A 378 21.50 -6.16 13.85
CA PHE A 378 20.41 -5.20 13.73
C PHE A 378 20.74 -3.89 14.41
N GLY A 379 19.97 -2.83 14.10
CA GLY A 379 20.04 -1.54 14.74
C GLY A 379 18.67 -0.89 14.81
N CYS A 380 18.55 0.19 15.55
CA CYS A 380 17.35 1.00 15.68
C CYS A 380 17.57 2.41 15.16
N GLY A 381 16.56 2.99 14.53
CA GLY A 381 16.61 4.38 14.09
C GLY A 381 16.42 5.37 15.23
N GLY A 382 17.16 6.49 15.21
CA GLY A 382 16.93 7.65 16.08
C GLY A 382 15.66 8.42 15.71
N ASP A 383 15.20 9.31 16.61
CA ASP A 383 13.95 10.08 16.48
C ASP A 383 12.74 9.20 16.16
N ARG A 384 12.68 8.02 16.78
CA ARG A 384 11.61 7.03 16.66
C ARG A 384 11.22 6.50 18.05
N ASP A 385 10.24 5.62 18.07
CA ASP A 385 9.80 4.96 19.30
C ASP A 385 10.97 4.24 19.98
N ARG A 386 11.43 4.79 21.12
CA ARG A 386 12.53 4.25 21.91
C ARG A 386 12.15 2.97 22.65
N SER A 387 10.85 2.82 22.99
CA SER A 387 10.38 1.66 23.76
C SER A 387 10.55 0.32 23.01
N LYS A 388 10.67 0.38 21.69
CA LYS A 388 10.90 -0.84 20.87
C LYS A 388 12.36 -1.34 20.91
N ARG A 389 13.36 -0.49 21.30
CA ARG A 389 14.79 -0.84 21.25
C ARG A 389 15.11 -2.09 22.06
N PRO A 390 14.79 -2.14 23.38
CA PRO A 390 14.99 -3.34 24.16
C PRO A 390 14.17 -4.53 23.70
N LEU A 391 12.94 -4.30 23.20
CA LEU A 391 12.09 -5.38 22.68
C LEU A 391 12.66 -6.02 21.42
N MET A 392 13.34 -5.24 20.57
CA MET A 392 14.04 -5.77 19.40
C MET A 392 15.24 -6.62 19.79
N ALA A 393 16.01 -6.20 20.81
CA ALA A 393 17.11 -6.99 21.34
C ALA A 393 16.61 -8.32 21.93
N GLU A 394 15.51 -8.29 22.69
CA GLU A 394 14.86 -9.49 23.22
C GLU A 394 14.39 -10.42 22.10
N ALA A 395 13.70 -9.90 21.09
CA ALA A 395 13.23 -10.67 19.94
C ALA A 395 14.37 -11.35 19.17
N ALA A 396 15.48 -10.64 18.93
CA ALA A 396 16.66 -11.22 18.29
C ALA A 396 17.31 -12.32 19.14
N SER A 397 17.44 -12.10 20.45
CA SER A 397 18.13 -13.02 21.36
C SER A 397 17.40 -14.34 21.57
N ARG A 398 16.08 -14.38 21.42
CA ARG A 398 15.29 -15.62 21.56
C ARG A 398 15.65 -16.69 20.53
N HIS A 399 16.05 -16.28 19.33
CA HIS A 399 16.30 -17.19 18.21
C HIS A 399 17.76 -17.27 17.78
N SER A 400 18.62 -16.33 18.22
CA SER A 400 20.00 -16.20 17.76
C SER A 400 20.99 -16.60 18.83
N GLN A 401 22.02 -17.36 18.46
CA GLN A 401 23.14 -17.68 19.33
C GLN A 401 24.08 -16.52 19.53
N PHE A 402 24.03 -15.51 18.63
CA PHE A 402 24.84 -14.31 18.74
C PHE A 402 24.10 -13.11 18.13
N CYS A 403 24.03 -12.00 18.87
CA CYS A 403 23.43 -10.76 18.43
C CYS A 403 24.48 -9.64 18.39
N ILE A 404 24.48 -8.87 17.32
CA ILE A 404 25.29 -7.67 17.16
C ILE A 404 24.33 -6.48 17.04
N VAL A 405 24.32 -5.61 18.05
CA VAL A 405 23.59 -4.34 17.98
C VAL A 405 24.52 -3.30 17.38
N THR A 406 24.07 -2.61 16.36
CA THR A 406 24.88 -1.63 15.64
C THR A 406 24.07 -0.37 15.32
N SER A 407 24.78 0.69 14.87
CA SER A 407 24.10 1.88 14.36
C SER A 407 23.35 1.55 13.07
N ASP A 408 22.12 2.06 12.97
CA ASP A 408 21.34 2.09 11.74
C ASP A 408 21.28 3.54 11.22
N ASN A 409 20.15 4.22 11.34
CA ASN A 409 19.99 5.63 10.99
C ASN A 409 19.76 6.45 12.26
N PRO A 410 20.80 7.06 12.83
CA PRO A 410 20.71 7.73 14.13
C PRO A 410 19.97 9.07 14.08
N ARG A 411 19.78 9.67 12.91
CA ARG A 411 19.20 11.00 12.71
C ARG A 411 19.88 12.03 13.61
N ASN A 412 19.13 12.63 14.58
CA ASN A 412 19.65 13.63 15.50
C ASN A 412 20.11 13.04 16.86
N GLU A 413 19.94 11.72 17.08
CA GLU A 413 20.38 11.06 18.32
C GLU A 413 21.82 10.55 18.20
N ASP A 414 22.52 10.44 19.33
CA ASP A 414 23.84 9.81 19.39
C ASP A 414 23.71 8.31 19.14
N PRO A 415 24.46 7.74 18.17
CA PRO A 415 24.36 6.32 17.84
C PRO A 415 24.64 5.38 19.01
N GLN A 416 25.59 5.75 19.90
CA GLN A 416 25.96 4.92 21.05
C GLN A 416 24.82 4.87 22.07
N THR A 417 24.14 6.00 22.30
CA THR A 417 22.96 6.05 23.17
C THR A 417 21.87 5.11 22.70
N ILE A 418 21.64 5.03 21.35
CA ILE A 418 20.65 4.11 20.78
C ILE A 418 21.02 2.65 20.98
N ILE A 419 22.33 2.34 20.92
CA ILE A 419 22.85 0.98 21.09
C ILE A 419 22.76 0.55 22.57
N ASP A 420 22.99 1.46 23.49
CA ASP A 420 23.05 1.19 24.93
C ASP A 420 21.64 0.99 25.54
N GLU A 421 20.58 1.47 24.90
CA GLU A 421 19.17 1.22 25.29
C GLU A 421 18.69 -0.16 24.90
#